data_410cceb7b680992c29792603c0c72791
#
_entry.id   410cceb7b680992c29792603c0c72791
#
_cell.length_a   1.000
_cell.length_b   1.000
_cell.length_c   1.000
_cell.angle_alpha   90.00
_cell.angle_beta   90.00
_cell.angle_gamma   90.00
#
_symmetry.space_group_name_H-M   'P 1'
#
loop_
_entity.id
_entity.type
_entity.pdbx_description
1 polymer ?
#
loop_
_entity_poly.entity_id
_entity_poly.type
_entity_poly.pdbx_seq_one_letter_code
_entity_poly.pdbx_strand_id
1 'polypeptide(L)'
;LPFILGDTEARVVDAFFEAMSGLTTTGSTVFSDLDQMPKGLLLWRGLLQWLGGIGIIVVAMVFLPELRVGGMQIFRSEGFDTFGKILPRATEISSRISSIYLFLTMSCAAAYMLSGMTAFDATVHAMTTIATGGFANYDASFAAFEGASASVAIVFMILAALPFVRFVQMTAGTA
;
A
#
# COMPACT_ATOMS: atom_id res chain seq x y z
N LEU A 1 9.54 16.93 4.88
CA LEU A 1 9.17 18.33 5.16
C LEU A 1 7.87 18.46 5.98
N PRO A 2 6.74 17.79 5.67
CA PRO A 2 5.51 17.98 6.45
C PRO A 2 5.68 17.69 7.95
N PHE A 3 6.43 16.67 8.34
CA PHE A 3 6.69 16.34 9.74
C PHE A 3 7.58 17.37 10.47
N ILE A 4 8.40 18.13 9.76
CA ILE A 4 9.25 19.17 10.36
C ILE A 4 8.48 20.50 10.45
N LEU A 5 7.60 20.77 9.48
CA LEU A 5 6.84 22.01 9.38
C LEU A 5 5.49 21.94 10.11
N GLY A 6 5.04 20.74 10.45
CA GLY A 6 3.86 20.52 11.27
C GLY A 6 4.21 20.61 12.75
N ASP A 7 3.21 20.78 13.61
CA ASP A 7 3.35 20.96 15.07
C ASP A 7 3.68 19.61 15.77
N THR A 8 4.73 18.91 15.29
CA THR A 8 5.13 17.61 15.86
C THR A 8 6.36 17.69 16.76
N GLU A 9 7.03 18.87 16.85
CA GLU A 9 8.32 19.04 17.53
C GLU A 9 9.38 17.98 17.13
N ALA A 10 9.20 17.33 15.97
CA ALA A 10 10.01 16.22 15.51
C ALA A 10 11.42 16.70 15.12
N ARG A 11 12.44 15.98 15.59
CA ARG A 11 13.82 16.15 15.09
C ARG A 11 13.88 15.74 13.61
N VAL A 12 14.83 16.31 12.88
CA VAL A 12 15.01 15.97 11.45
C VAL A 12 15.17 14.46 11.22
N VAL A 13 15.89 13.79 12.14
CA VAL A 13 16.10 12.33 12.06
C VAL A 13 14.80 11.56 12.25
N ASP A 14 13.96 11.95 13.20
CA ASP A 14 12.67 11.32 13.47
C ASP A 14 11.71 11.52 12.29
N ALA A 15 11.66 12.74 11.74
CA ALA A 15 10.88 13.04 10.55
C ALA A 15 11.35 12.28 9.30
N PHE A 16 12.66 12.06 9.16
CA PHE A 16 13.22 11.26 8.09
C PHE A 16 12.85 9.78 8.27
N PHE A 17 13.03 9.23 9.47
CA PHE A 17 12.66 7.85 9.77
C PHE A 17 11.19 7.59 9.49
N GLU A 18 10.30 8.46 9.99
CA GLU A 18 8.85 8.32 9.79
C GLU A 18 8.47 8.35 8.29
N ALA A 19 9.09 9.27 7.52
CA ALA A 19 8.86 9.36 6.08
C ALA A 19 9.33 8.10 5.34
N MET A 20 10.51 7.59 5.70
CA MET A 20 11.06 6.37 5.10
C MET A 20 10.24 5.14 5.49
N SER A 21 9.86 5.01 6.77
CA SER A 21 9.00 3.94 7.26
C SER A 21 7.64 3.94 6.55
N GLY A 22 7.08 5.12 6.31
CA GLY A 22 5.87 5.24 5.49
C GLY A 22 6.11 4.78 4.06
N LEU A 23 7.09 5.37 3.36
CA LEU A 23 7.32 5.11 1.93
C LEU A 23 7.74 3.66 1.64
N THR A 24 8.49 3.03 2.54
CA THR A 24 8.89 1.62 2.42
C THR A 24 7.83 0.64 2.92
N THR A 25 6.66 1.13 3.33
CA THR A 25 5.57 0.34 3.92
C THR A 25 5.98 -0.48 5.15
N THR A 26 7.02 -0.04 5.86
CA THR A 26 7.54 -0.73 7.07
C THR A 26 6.55 -0.62 8.24
N GLY A 27 5.91 0.55 8.42
CA GLY A 27 4.90 0.76 9.45
C GLY A 27 5.42 1.01 10.87
N SER A 28 6.73 1.06 11.08
CA SER A 28 7.30 1.47 12.36
C SER A 28 7.21 2.97 12.54
N THR A 29 6.79 3.44 13.72
CA THR A 29 6.67 4.87 14.04
C THR A 29 7.57 5.25 15.21
N VAL A 30 8.08 6.47 15.15
CA VAL A 30 8.78 7.14 16.27
C VAL A 30 7.88 8.18 16.95
N PHE A 31 6.71 8.43 16.38
CA PHE A 31 5.73 9.33 16.97
C PHE A 31 4.87 8.62 18.01
N SER A 32 4.59 9.31 19.08
CA SER A 32 3.60 9.00 20.10
C SER A 32 2.50 10.06 20.08
N ASP A 33 1.46 9.84 20.87
CA ASP A 33 0.31 10.75 20.96
C ASP A 33 -0.37 10.98 19.60
N LEU A 34 -0.46 9.92 18.77
CA LEU A 34 -1.08 9.96 17.46
C LEU A 34 -2.53 10.44 17.51
N ASP A 35 -3.22 10.16 18.62
CA ASP A 35 -4.59 10.57 18.90
C ASP A 35 -4.76 12.11 18.88
N GLN A 36 -3.72 12.85 19.19
CA GLN A 36 -3.71 14.32 19.22
C GLN A 36 -3.06 14.93 17.97
N MET A 37 -2.49 14.10 17.10
CA MET A 37 -1.79 14.58 15.91
C MET A 37 -2.76 15.22 14.91
N PRO A 38 -2.36 16.34 14.27
CA PRO A 38 -3.16 16.96 13.22
C PRO A 38 -3.56 15.99 12.12
N LYS A 39 -4.84 15.95 11.77
CA LYS A 39 -5.39 15.03 10.73
C LYS A 39 -4.64 15.11 9.41
N GLY A 40 -4.10 16.28 9.05
CA GLY A 40 -3.29 16.44 7.84
C GLY A 40 -2.00 15.61 7.86
N LEU A 41 -1.36 15.49 9.03
CA LEU A 41 -0.15 14.67 9.20
C LEU A 41 -0.49 13.16 9.22
N LEU A 42 -1.59 12.78 9.85
CA LEU A 42 -2.09 11.40 9.82
C LEU A 42 -2.42 10.97 8.37
N LEU A 43 -3.10 11.84 7.61
CA LEU A 43 -3.36 11.60 6.20
C LEU A 43 -2.05 11.50 5.40
N TRP A 44 -1.07 12.37 5.68
CA TRP A 44 0.23 12.33 5.00
C TRP A 44 0.97 11.01 5.26
N ARG A 45 0.93 10.48 6.49
CA ARG A 45 1.47 9.15 6.84
C ARG A 45 0.81 8.05 6.01
N GLY A 46 -0.53 8.05 5.95
CA GLY A 46 -1.30 7.11 5.14
C GLY A 46 -0.98 7.20 3.65
N LEU A 47 -0.86 8.41 3.11
CA LEU A 47 -0.49 8.65 1.70
C LEU A 47 0.93 8.15 1.38
N LEU A 48 1.91 8.36 2.26
CA LEU A 48 3.26 7.83 2.06
C LEU A 48 3.24 6.32 1.92
N GLN A 49 2.53 5.61 2.82
CA GLN A 49 2.42 4.15 2.73
C GLN A 49 1.68 3.72 1.47
N TRP A 50 0.59 4.37 1.14
CA TRP A 50 -0.22 4.04 -0.02
C TRP A 50 0.54 4.21 -1.33
N LEU A 51 1.24 5.33 -1.49
CA LEU A 51 2.09 5.60 -2.66
C LEU A 51 3.32 4.69 -2.69
N GLY A 52 3.91 4.39 -1.53
CA GLY A 52 5.02 3.45 -1.40
C GLY A 52 4.63 2.04 -1.83
N GLY A 53 3.47 1.56 -1.40
CA GLY A 53 2.96 0.24 -1.75
C GLY A 53 2.79 0.06 -3.26
N ILE A 54 2.09 0.98 -3.92
CA ILE A 54 1.92 0.92 -5.38
C ILE A 54 3.23 1.17 -6.12
N GLY A 55 4.07 2.07 -5.61
CA GLY A 55 5.36 2.41 -6.21
C GLY A 55 6.29 1.20 -6.30
N ILE A 56 6.42 0.43 -5.21
CA ILE A 56 7.23 -0.78 -5.18
C ILE A 56 6.70 -1.83 -6.18
N ILE A 57 5.38 -2.02 -6.27
CA ILE A 57 4.77 -2.97 -7.21
C ILE A 57 5.08 -2.57 -8.65
N VAL A 58 4.90 -1.30 -9.00
CA VAL A 58 5.15 -0.78 -10.35
C VAL A 58 6.63 -0.89 -10.70
N VAL A 59 7.51 -0.46 -9.79
CA VAL A 59 8.97 -0.54 -9.98
C VAL A 59 9.41 -1.99 -10.17
N ALA A 60 8.95 -2.91 -9.32
CA ALA A 60 9.28 -4.31 -9.45
C ALA A 60 8.85 -4.88 -10.81
N MET A 61 7.66 -4.55 -11.30
CA MET A 61 7.17 -5.05 -12.57
C MET A 61 7.90 -4.48 -13.78
N VAL A 62 8.37 -3.23 -13.69
CA VAL A 62 9.10 -2.58 -14.80
C VAL A 62 10.56 -3.04 -14.83
N PHE A 63 11.22 -3.13 -13.67
CA PHE A 63 12.67 -3.36 -13.60
C PHE A 63 13.06 -4.84 -13.46
N LEU A 64 12.27 -5.68 -12.78
CA LEU A 64 12.59 -7.09 -12.60
C LEU A 64 12.80 -7.86 -13.94
N PRO A 65 12.02 -7.61 -15.00
CA PRO A 65 12.25 -8.26 -16.30
C PRO A 65 13.58 -7.86 -16.94
N GLU A 66 14.09 -6.66 -16.65
CA GLU A 66 15.36 -6.16 -17.21
C GLU A 66 16.58 -6.63 -16.43
N LEU A 67 16.43 -6.93 -15.14
CA LEU A 67 17.54 -7.31 -14.26
C LEU A 67 18.12 -8.71 -14.54
N ARG A 68 17.69 -9.43 -15.56
CA ARG A 68 18.26 -10.73 -16.04
C ARG A 68 18.96 -11.55 -14.94
N VAL A 69 18.37 -11.63 -13.75
CA VAL A 69 18.98 -12.34 -12.63
C VAL A 69 18.92 -13.84 -12.92
N GLY A 70 20.07 -14.47 -12.92
CA GLY A 70 20.45 -15.79 -13.45
C GLY A 70 19.59 -17.03 -13.18
N GLY A 71 18.40 -16.92 -12.60
CA GLY A 71 17.46 -18.03 -12.43
C GLY A 71 16.28 -18.02 -13.41
N MET A 72 16.03 -16.88 -14.08
CA MET A 72 14.86 -16.72 -14.96
C MET A 72 15.10 -17.25 -16.38
N GLN A 73 16.32 -17.68 -16.72
CA GLN A 73 16.63 -18.30 -18.02
C GLN A 73 15.99 -19.68 -18.16
N ILE A 74 15.74 -20.40 -17.07
CA ILE A 74 15.11 -21.73 -17.09
C ILE A 74 13.62 -21.63 -17.40
N PHE A 75 12.95 -20.54 -17.00
CA PHE A 75 11.55 -20.29 -17.35
C PHE A 75 11.33 -19.75 -18.77
N ARG A 76 12.40 -19.36 -19.47
CA ARG A 76 12.33 -18.81 -20.83
C ARG A 76 12.23 -19.88 -21.92
N SER A 77 12.54 -21.14 -21.61
CA SER A 77 12.53 -22.23 -22.60
C SER A 77 11.15 -22.83 -22.87
N GLU A 78 10.15 -22.53 -22.06
CA GLU A 78 8.81 -23.13 -22.16
C GLU A 78 7.66 -22.16 -22.42
N GLY A 79 7.80 -21.20 -23.33
CA GLY A 79 6.62 -20.51 -23.87
C GLY A 79 6.45 -19.03 -23.52
N PHE A 80 7.49 -18.35 -23.03
CA PHE A 80 7.45 -16.91 -22.76
C PHE A 80 8.07 -16.02 -23.85
N ASP A 81 8.04 -16.46 -25.09
CA ASP A 81 8.52 -15.67 -26.25
C ASP A 81 7.65 -14.44 -26.58
N THR A 82 6.68 -14.13 -25.71
CA THR A 82 5.78 -12.96 -25.83
C THR A 82 6.33 -11.71 -25.14
N PHE A 83 7.47 -11.77 -24.47
CA PHE A 83 8.06 -10.61 -23.73
C PHE A 83 8.84 -9.61 -24.60
N GLY A 84 8.99 -9.86 -25.90
CA GLY A 84 9.68 -8.94 -26.82
C GLY A 84 8.94 -7.63 -27.17
N LYS A 85 7.72 -7.40 -26.61
CA LYS A 85 6.93 -6.16 -26.82
C LYS A 85 6.56 -5.50 -25.49
N ILE A 86 7.52 -5.34 -24.57
CA ILE A 86 7.25 -5.07 -23.15
C ILE A 86 6.89 -3.59 -22.85
N LEU A 87 7.41 -2.62 -23.57
CA LEU A 87 7.22 -1.19 -23.26
C LEU A 87 5.74 -0.73 -23.35
N PRO A 88 4.97 -1.06 -24.39
CA PRO A 88 3.55 -0.71 -24.43
C PRO A 88 2.72 -1.49 -23.41
N ARG A 89 3.13 -2.71 -23.07
CA ARG A 89 2.47 -3.54 -22.06
C ARG A 89 2.76 -3.12 -20.62
N ALA A 90 3.92 -2.53 -20.31
CA ALA A 90 4.25 -2.06 -18.97
C ALA A 90 3.27 -0.97 -18.50
N THR A 91 2.95 -0.01 -19.35
CA THR A 91 1.97 1.04 -19.04
C THR A 91 0.56 0.49 -18.87
N GLU A 92 0.15 -0.45 -19.70
CA GLU A 92 -1.16 -1.10 -19.59
C GLU A 92 -1.27 -1.93 -18.31
N ILE A 93 -0.25 -2.73 -17.99
CA ILE A 93 -0.19 -3.52 -16.75
C ILE A 93 -0.18 -2.60 -15.53
N SER A 94 0.63 -1.54 -15.54
CA SER A 94 0.66 -0.57 -14.43
C SER A 94 -0.67 0.12 -14.23
N SER A 95 -1.37 0.50 -15.30
CA SER A 95 -2.70 1.10 -15.23
C SER A 95 -3.73 0.14 -14.64
N ARG A 96 -3.73 -1.13 -15.08
CA ARG A 96 -4.64 -2.15 -14.54
C ARG A 96 -4.37 -2.44 -13.06
N ILE A 97 -3.10 -2.54 -12.66
CA ILE A 97 -2.73 -2.73 -11.27
C ILE A 97 -3.17 -1.55 -10.42
N SER A 98 -2.91 -0.32 -10.88
CA SER A 98 -3.33 0.90 -10.18
C SER A 98 -4.86 0.94 -10.00
N SER A 99 -5.61 0.52 -11.02
CA SER A 99 -7.07 0.44 -10.94
C SER A 99 -7.54 -0.59 -9.91
N ILE A 100 -6.93 -1.78 -9.88
CA ILE A 100 -7.23 -2.82 -8.89
C ILE A 100 -6.86 -2.35 -7.48
N TYR A 101 -5.69 -1.72 -7.33
CA TYR A 101 -5.21 -1.18 -6.06
C TYR A 101 -6.17 -0.11 -5.52
N LEU A 102 -6.61 0.81 -6.36
CA LEU A 102 -7.60 1.82 -6.03
C LEU A 102 -8.94 1.18 -5.64
N PHE A 103 -9.42 0.22 -6.44
CA PHE A 103 -10.67 -0.49 -6.17
C PHE A 103 -10.64 -1.21 -4.81
N LEU A 104 -9.55 -1.92 -4.50
CA LEU A 104 -9.36 -2.57 -3.20
C LEU A 104 -9.32 -1.55 -2.07
N THR A 105 -8.65 -0.41 -2.25
CA THR A 105 -8.61 0.67 -1.25
C THR A 105 -10.01 1.22 -0.98
N MET A 106 -10.80 1.50 -2.01
CA MET A 106 -12.17 2.00 -1.85
C MET A 106 -13.08 0.97 -1.19
N SER A 107 -12.95 -0.30 -1.57
CA SER A 107 -13.72 -1.39 -0.97
C SER A 107 -13.36 -1.59 0.50
N CYS A 108 -12.08 -1.50 0.85
CA CYS A 108 -11.59 -1.57 2.23
C CYS A 108 -12.12 -0.39 3.06
N ALA A 109 -12.06 0.83 2.53
CA ALA A 109 -12.60 2.01 3.21
C ALA A 109 -14.11 1.88 3.47
N ALA A 110 -14.87 1.40 2.49
CA ALA A 110 -16.29 1.13 2.66
C ALA A 110 -16.55 0.08 3.75
N ALA A 111 -15.78 -1.01 3.77
CA ALA A 111 -15.90 -2.03 4.81
C ALA A 111 -15.56 -1.50 6.20
N TYR A 112 -14.56 -0.63 6.33
CA TYR A 112 -14.23 0.05 7.59
C TYR A 112 -15.34 1.01 8.04
N MET A 113 -15.94 1.78 7.14
CA MET A 113 -17.09 2.62 7.48
C MET A 113 -18.28 1.78 7.96
N LEU A 114 -18.54 0.65 7.32
CA LEU A 114 -19.59 -0.28 7.76
C LEU A 114 -19.27 -0.94 9.12
N SER A 115 -18.01 -1.06 9.49
CA SER A 115 -17.60 -1.54 10.81
C SER A 115 -17.63 -0.46 11.91
N GLY A 116 -18.01 0.78 11.59
CA GLY A 116 -18.20 1.87 12.55
C GLY A 116 -17.07 2.90 12.59
N MET A 117 -16.05 2.80 11.72
CA MET A 117 -15.02 3.83 11.64
C MET A 117 -15.56 5.13 11.05
N THR A 118 -15.00 6.27 11.49
CA THR A 118 -15.26 7.56 10.82
C THR A 118 -14.75 7.51 9.37
N ALA A 119 -15.31 8.34 8.49
CA ALA A 119 -14.87 8.39 7.09
C ALA A 119 -13.37 8.72 6.95
N PHE A 120 -12.84 9.56 7.84
CA PHE A 120 -11.42 9.90 7.86
C PHE A 120 -10.58 8.68 8.25
N ASP A 121 -10.89 8.03 9.37
CA ASP A 121 -10.15 6.86 9.84
C ASP A 121 -10.23 5.71 8.84
N ALA A 122 -11.42 5.44 8.30
CA ALA A 122 -11.63 4.42 7.30
C ALA A 122 -10.75 4.65 6.06
N THR A 123 -10.64 5.90 5.60
CA THR A 123 -9.81 6.24 4.43
C THR A 123 -8.33 6.02 4.71
N VAL A 124 -7.82 6.56 5.82
CA VAL A 124 -6.39 6.44 6.16
C VAL A 124 -6.02 4.98 6.44
N HIS A 125 -6.83 4.27 7.24
CA HIS A 125 -6.55 2.85 7.53
C HIS A 125 -6.70 1.96 6.30
N ALA A 126 -7.60 2.27 5.36
CA ALA A 126 -7.68 1.53 4.09
C ALA A 126 -6.41 1.70 3.25
N MET A 127 -5.87 2.93 3.17
CA MET A 127 -4.60 3.18 2.49
C MET A 127 -3.45 2.34 3.08
N THR A 128 -3.32 2.34 4.41
CA THR A 128 -2.25 1.62 5.11
C THR A 128 -2.44 0.11 5.12
N THR A 129 -3.69 -0.37 5.12
CA THR A 129 -4.03 -1.79 5.05
C THR A 129 -3.72 -2.37 3.67
N ILE A 130 -4.12 -1.70 2.59
CA ILE A 130 -3.88 -2.18 1.22
C ILE A 130 -2.40 -2.07 0.85
N ALA A 131 -1.69 -1.08 1.39
CA ALA A 131 -0.23 -1.00 1.31
C ALA A 131 0.49 -2.06 2.16
N THR A 132 -0.24 -2.83 3.00
CA THR A 132 0.30 -3.77 3.99
C THR A 132 1.31 -3.12 4.96
N GLY A 133 1.18 -1.81 5.19
CA GLY A 133 2.14 -1.02 5.95
C GLY A 133 1.80 -0.88 7.44
N GLY A 134 0.53 -0.77 7.79
CA GLY A 134 0.04 -0.82 9.16
C GLY A 134 0.18 0.45 9.99
N PHE A 135 0.47 1.61 9.40
CA PHE A 135 0.34 2.87 10.14
C PHE A 135 -1.11 3.07 10.58
N ALA A 136 -1.28 3.52 11.81
CA ALA A 136 -2.57 3.82 12.42
C ALA A 136 -2.69 5.29 12.81
N ASN A 137 -3.92 5.75 13.03
CA ASN A 137 -4.23 7.11 13.49
C ASN A 137 -4.20 7.22 15.03
N TYR A 138 -4.07 6.09 15.73
CA TYR A 138 -4.16 5.99 17.19
C TYR A 138 -2.99 5.17 17.73
N ASP A 139 -2.50 5.52 18.91
CA ASP A 139 -1.42 4.77 19.57
C ASP A 139 -1.85 3.34 19.88
N ALA A 140 -3.13 3.13 20.22
CA ALA A 140 -3.71 1.82 20.44
C ALA A 140 -3.95 1.03 19.13
N SER A 141 -3.61 1.59 17.94
CA SER A 141 -3.84 0.96 16.64
C SER A 141 -5.29 0.49 16.49
N PHE A 142 -5.53 -0.74 16.02
CA PHE A 142 -6.88 -1.30 15.86
C PHE A 142 -7.62 -1.52 17.19
N ALA A 143 -6.95 -1.52 18.35
CA ALA A 143 -7.60 -1.59 19.64
C ALA A 143 -8.40 -0.31 19.99
N ALA A 144 -8.18 0.78 19.26
CA ALA A 144 -8.99 2.00 19.37
C ALA A 144 -10.40 1.84 18.79
N PHE A 145 -10.66 0.79 18.01
CA PHE A 145 -11.94 0.58 17.33
C PHE A 145 -12.66 -0.63 17.91
N GLU A 146 -13.94 -0.44 18.16
CA GLU A 146 -14.83 -1.54 18.51
C GLU A 146 -15.31 -2.29 17.25
N GLY A 147 -15.79 -3.53 17.45
CA GLY A 147 -16.42 -4.30 16.38
C GLY A 147 -15.46 -5.06 15.46
N ALA A 148 -15.78 -5.12 14.16
CA ALA A 148 -15.13 -6.00 13.20
C ALA A 148 -13.93 -5.39 12.47
N SER A 149 -13.48 -4.19 12.83
CA SER A 149 -12.45 -3.45 12.09
C SER A 149 -11.15 -4.23 11.95
N ALA A 150 -10.68 -4.89 13.01
CA ALA A 150 -9.50 -5.75 12.97
C ALA A 150 -9.66 -6.94 12.01
N SER A 151 -10.86 -7.55 11.97
CA SER A 151 -11.15 -8.65 11.04
C SER A 151 -11.16 -8.18 9.59
N VAL A 152 -11.71 -6.99 9.32
CA VAL A 152 -11.66 -6.34 8.00
C VAL A 152 -10.21 -6.14 7.59
N ALA A 153 -9.34 -5.62 8.49
CA ALA A 153 -7.92 -5.44 8.23
C ALA A 153 -7.25 -6.75 7.80
N ILE A 154 -7.47 -7.84 8.54
CA ILE A 154 -6.88 -9.15 8.24
C ILE A 154 -7.29 -9.62 6.84
N VAL A 155 -8.58 -9.57 6.52
CA VAL A 155 -9.08 -10.00 5.20
C VAL A 155 -8.45 -9.19 4.07
N PHE A 156 -8.44 -7.86 4.18
CA PHE A 156 -7.89 -7.01 3.13
C PHE A 156 -6.37 -7.06 3.04
N MET A 157 -5.64 -7.26 4.14
CA MET A 157 -4.20 -7.52 4.11
C MET A 157 -3.87 -8.83 3.39
N ILE A 158 -4.64 -9.90 3.62
CA ILE A 158 -4.48 -11.16 2.88
C ILE A 158 -4.75 -10.95 1.39
N LEU A 159 -5.82 -10.23 1.02
CA LEU A 159 -6.11 -9.91 -0.37
C LEU A 159 -5.00 -9.07 -1.01
N ALA A 160 -4.47 -8.07 -0.30
CA ALA A 160 -3.39 -7.21 -0.78
C ALA A 160 -2.05 -7.95 -0.90
N ALA A 161 -1.83 -9.00 -0.12
CA ALA A 161 -0.64 -9.85 -0.19
C ALA A 161 -0.66 -10.83 -1.39
N LEU A 162 -1.82 -11.04 -2.03
CA LEU A 162 -1.90 -11.86 -3.22
C LEU A 162 -1.19 -11.19 -4.41
N PRO A 163 -0.55 -11.97 -5.31
CA PRO A 163 0.09 -11.40 -6.49
C PRO A 163 -0.92 -10.64 -7.36
N PHE A 164 -0.74 -9.34 -7.53
CA PHE A 164 -1.64 -8.49 -8.33
C PHE A 164 -1.82 -8.97 -9.77
N VAL A 165 -0.84 -9.69 -10.31
CA VAL A 165 -0.93 -10.34 -11.63
C VAL A 165 -2.10 -11.32 -11.70
N ARG A 166 -2.44 -12.01 -10.63
CA ARG A 166 -3.59 -12.91 -10.58
C ARG A 166 -4.92 -12.16 -10.74
N PHE A 167 -5.05 -11.01 -10.07
CA PHE A 167 -6.23 -10.16 -10.25
C PHE A 167 -6.36 -9.66 -11.70
N VAL A 168 -5.23 -9.29 -12.33
CA VAL A 168 -5.22 -8.88 -13.74
C VAL A 168 -5.64 -10.03 -14.64
N GLN A 169 -5.16 -11.26 -14.40
CA GLN A 169 -5.55 -12.45 -15.17
C GLN A 169 -7.04 -12.76 -15.03
N MET A 170 -7.59 -12.69 -13.81
CA MET A 170 -9.01 -12.91 -13.56
C MET A 170 -9.89 -11.87 -14.27
N THR A 171 -9.49 -10.61 -14.29
CA THR A 171 -10.24 -9.54 -14.98
C THR A 171 -10.11 -9.61 -16.51
N ALA A 172 -9.02 -10.20 -17.02
CA ALA A 172 -8.80 -10.38 -18.46
C ALA A 172 -9.45 -11.65 -19.04
N GLY A 173 -10.09 -12.48 -18.20
CA GLY A 173 -10.74 -13.71 -18.65
C GLY A 173 -9.77 -14.81 -19.12
N THR A 174 -8.51 -14.74 -18.73
CA THR A 174 -7.42 -15.67 -19.10
C THR A 174 -6.95 -16.51 -17.90
N ALA A 175 -7.88 -16.86 -17.02
CA ALA A 175 -7.61 -17.74 -15.88
C ALA A 175 -7.67 -19.21 -16.28
#